data_ca8fc204afd177ffcd187d56de0a181e
#
_entry.id   ca8fc204afd177ffcd187d56de0a181e
#
_cell.length_a   1.000
_cell.length_b   1.000
_cell.length_c   1.000
_cell.angle_alpha   90.00
_cell.angle_beta   90.00
_cell.angle_gamma   90.00
#
_symmetry.space_group_name_H-M   'P 1'
#
loop_
_entity.id
_entity.type
_entity.pdbx_description
1 polymer ?
#
loop_
_entity_poly.entity_id
_entity_poly.type
_entity_poly.pdbx_seq_one_letter_code
_entity_poly.pdbx_strand_id
1 'polypeptide(L)'
;MNSLPSLRALQVFEAVGRFGGIVEAARRLGISAGAVSQQMKLLEDTLGLSLTHKVGKRIRLTVAGQRYHESCAAAFESLRVAQTEVERSKNASNLRISALPSLLSEWLAPHVYAWQDEHPQLNVFLDASHAEPSTEGYDIDFRFTYGDYVAGENAIELYRDCVVPVLSPQLLRADAALNSPKDLLAYPLLSIDWLPKFASPPSWRDWFKDRQVDCEGLRDGYRVYSLSSMAIHAALAGQGVVLAQYSMVADALAQGRLIMPFAHGLPLPSAYFLVGAKGAFDKAHCRDFHRWMVAKGREQRVASQRLLENS
;
A
#
# COMPACT_ATOMS: atom_id res chain seq x y z
N MET A 1 10.32 38.57 6.65
CA MET A 1 10.28 37.10 6.78
C MET A 1 10.69 36.79 8.22
N ASN A 2 9.79 36.19 9.01
CA ASN A 2 10.19 35.69 10.33
C ASN A 2 11.12 34.51 10.13
N SER A 3 12.43 34.68 10.42
CA SER A 3 13.37 33.57 10.38
C SER A 3 13.03 32.58 11.50
N LEU A 4 13.11 31.29 11.21
CA LEU A 4 12.99 30.27 12.24
C LEU A 4 14.09 30.43 13.29
N PRO A 5 13.80 30.13 14.57
CA PRO A 5 14.83 30.01 15.60
C PRO A 5 15.90 28.99 15.19
N SER A 6 17.08 29.06 15.85
CA SER A 6 18.14 28.10 15.53
C SER A 6 17.69 26.66 15.76
N LEU A 7 18.05 25.76 14.86
CA LEU A 7 17.72 24.32 14.98
C LEU A 7 18.20 23.74 16.32
N ARG A 8 19.35 24.24 16.82
CA ARG A 8 19.90 23.83 18.12
C ARG A 8 19.01 24.23 19.28
N ALA A 9 18.46 25.44 19.27
CA ALA A 9 17.55 25.90 20.32
C ALA A 9 16.22 25.11 20.28
N LEU A 10 15.71 24.82 19.10
CA LEU A 10 14.52 23.97 18.91
C LEU A 10 14.76 22.54 19.40
N GLN A 11 15.91 21.93 19.10
CA GLN A 11 16.31 20.61 19.58
C GLN A 11 16.40 20.55 21.11
N VAL A 12 16.99 21.55 21.73
CA VAL A 12 17.08 21.65 23.19
C VAL A 12 15.70 21.80 23.83
N PHE A 13 14.84 22.64 23.26
CA PHE A 13 13.47 22.82 23.71
C PHE A 13 12.64 21.53 23.61
N GLU A 14 12.74 20.82 22.49
CA GLU A 14 12.09 19.53 22.32
C GLU A 14 12.53 18.53 23.40
N ALA A 15 13.82 18.46 23.66
CA ALA A 15 14.34 17.58 24.71
C ALA A 15 13.88 17.98 26.12
N VAL A 16 13.80 19.29 26.43
CA VAL A 16 13.30 19.79 27.73
C VAL A 16 11.83 19.40 27.92
N GLY A 17 10.99 19.56 26.89
CA GLY A 17 9.59 19.15 26.93
C GLY A 17 9.42 17.63 27.04
N ARG A 18 10.14 16.88 26.25
CA ARG A 18 10.09 15.40 26.19
C ARG A 18 10.54 14.76 27.52
N PHE A 19 11.62 15.25 28.11
CA PHE A 19 12.22 14.63 29.30
C PHE A 19 11.83 15.33 30.63
N GLY A 20 11.00 16.35 30.55
CA GLY A 20 10.38 17.00 31.72
C GLY A 20 11.33 17.89 32.53
N GLY A 21 12.43 18.40 31.92
CA GLY A 21 13.29 19.36 32.59
C GLY A 21 14.71 19.50 32.03
N ILE A 22 15.40 20.57 32.47
CA ILE A 22 16.73 20.96 31.97
C ILE A 22 17.80 19.92 32.27
N VAL A 23 17.82 19.35 33.46
CA VAL A 23 18.88 18.43 33.88
C VAL A 23 18.85 17.13 33.07
N GLU A 24 17.66 16.58 32.89
CA GLU A 24 17.53 15.33 32.12
C GLU A 24 17.76 15.57 30.63
N ALA A 25 17.27 16.71 30.08
CA ALA A 25 17.57 17.11 28.71
C ALA A 25 19.08 17.29 28.48
N ALA A 26 19.79 17.93 29.42
CA ALA A 26 21.24 18.10 29.37
C ALA A 26 21.98 16.76 29.30
N ARG A 27 21.59 15.83 30.17
CA ARG A 27 22.15 14.48 30.21
C ARG A 27 21.95 13.74 28.88
N ARG A 28 20.74 13.80 28.32
CA ARG A 28 20.39 13.16 27.04
C ARG A 28 21.08 13.75 25.83
N LEU A 29 21.28 15.08 25.86
CA LEU A 29 21.94 15.78 24.76
C LEU A 29 23.49 15.84 24.89
N GLY A 30 24.06 15.32 25.98
CA GLY A 30 25.48 15.35 26.24
C GLY A 30 26.06 16.76 26.41
N ILE A 31 25.29 17.70 26.97
CA ILE A 31 25.71 19.10 27.20
C ILE A 31 25.43 19.53 28.64
N SER A 32 25.97 20.67 29.06
CA SER A 32 25.76 21.18 30.40
C SER A 32 24.35 21.74 30.59
N ALA A 33 23.82 21.70 31.83
CA ALA A 33 22.53 22.32 32.17
C ALA A 33 22.53 23.83 31.91
N GLY A 34 23.70 24.50 32.06
CA GLY A 34 23.87 25.92 31.72
C GLY A 34 23.68 26.17 30.22
N ALA A 35 24.23 25.29 29.36
CA ALA A 35 24.05 25.39 27.91
C ALA A 35 22.58 25.17 27.50
N VAL A 36 21.87 24.20 28.14
CA VAL A 36 20.43 24.02 27.93
C VAL A 36 19.66 25.29 28.30
N SER A 37 19.94 25.87 29.50
CA SER A 37 19.27 27.11 29.96
C SER A 37 19.52 28.27 29.00
N GLN A 38 20.74 28.41 28.48
CA GLN A 38 21.08 29.46 27.50
C GLN A 38 20.32 29.30 26.19
N GLN A 39 20.24 28.08 25.65
CA GLN A 39 19.47 27.82 24.42
C GLN A 39 17.95 28.05 24.60
N MET A 40 17.42 27.67 25.76
CA MET A 40 16.03 27.95 26.12
C MET A 40 15.75 29.47 26.16
N LYS A 41 16.63 30.22 26.81
CA LYS A 41 16.49 31.69 26.86
C LYS A 41 16.55 32.32 25.48
N LEU A 42 17.53 31.90 24.65
CA LEU A 42 17.67 32.37 23.27
C LEU A 42 16.41 32.13 22.45
N LEU A 43 15.78 30.94 22.62
CA LEU A 43 14.53 30.59 21.95
C LEU A 43 13.38 31.51 22.40
N GLU A 44 13.19 31.68 23.72
CA GLU A 44 12.14 32.51 24.26
C GLU A 44 12.32 34.00 23.87
N ASP A 45 13.55 34.50 23.87
CA ASP A 45 13.90 35.83 23.40
C ASP A 45 13.58 36.02 21.89
N THR A 46 13.90 35.03 21.08
CA THR A 46 13.61 35.06 19.64
C THR A 46 12.11 35.06 19.35
N LEU A 47 11.34 34.31 20.11
CA LEU A 47 9.88 34.21 19.95
C LEU A 47 9.11 35.33 20.68
N GLY A 48 9.77 36.08 21.56
CA GLY A 48 9.17 37.15 22.33
C GLY A 48 8.15 36.67 23.38
N LEU A 49 8.20 35.37 23.77
CA LEU A 49 7.28 34.83 24.76
C LEU A 49 7.93 33.66 25.55
N SER A 50 7.48 33.47 26.79
CA SER A 50 7.96 32.38 27.64
C SER A 50 7.26 31.09 27.30
N LEU A 51 8.08 30.05 26.98
CA LEU A 51 7.63 28.70 26.72
C LEU A 51 7.63 27.83 27.97
N THR A 52 8.35 28.28 29.01
CA THR A 52 8.48 27.57 30.27
C THR A 52 8.18 28.44 31.49
N HIS A 53 7.78 27.81 32.57
CA HIS A 53 7.60 28.46 33.89
C HIS A 53 8.09 27.56 35.03
N LYS A 54 8.47 28.11 36.13
CA LYS A 54 8.90 27.36 37.32
C LYS A 54 7.71 26.95 38.18
N VAL A 55 7.68 25.68 38.57
CA VAL A 55 6.75 25.12 39.54
C VAL A 55 7.60 24.46 40.66
N GLY A 56 7.83 25.19 41.71
CA GLY A 56 8.77 24.77 42.76
C GLY A 56 10.19 24.68 42.22
N LYS A 57 10.80 23.50 42.35
CA LYS A 57 12.14 23.21 41.81
C LYS A 57 12.14 22.66 40.37
N ARG A 58 10.97 22.55 39.76
CA ARG A 58 10.82 21.97 38.38
C ARG A 58 10.43 23.05 37.39
N ILE A 59 10.82 22.84 36.13
CA ILE A 59 10.37 23.63 35.00
C ILE A 59 9.24 22.85 34.31
N ARG A 60 8.17 23.56 33.95
CA ARG A 60 7.05 23.03 33.14
C ARG A 60 6.83 23.92 31.93
N LEU A 61 6.26 23.35 30.89
CA LEU A 61 5.83 24.11 29.71
C LEU A 61 4.61 25.01 30.06
N THR A 62 4.58 26.19 29.49
CA THR A 62 3.37 27.02 29.43
C THR A 62 2.38 26.43 28.44
N VAL A 63 1.15 26.95 28.37
CA VAL A 63 0.16 26.55 27.34
C VAL A 63 0.73 26.76 25.91
N ALA A 64 1.38 27.91 25.69
CA ALA A 64 2.05 28.21 24.43
C ALA A 64 3.24 27.27 24.20
N GLY A 65 4.02 26.99 25.27
CA GLY A 65 5.12 26.01 25.21
C GLY A 65 4.65 24.60 24.86
N GLN A 66 3.53 24.15 25.42
CA GLN A 66 2.99 22.83 25.10
C GLN A 66 2.64 22.70 23.62
N ARG A 67 1.87 23.63 23.07
CA ARG A 67 1.50 23.64 21.64
C ARG A 67 2.71 23.71 20.72
N TYR A 68 3.66 24.56 21.07
CA TYR A 68 4.88 24.71 20.28
C TYR A 68 5.76 23.46 20.34
N HIS A 69 5.83 22.82 21.52
CA HIS A 69 6.54 21.55 21.71
C HIS A 69 5.95 20.42 20.88
N GLU A 70 4.63 20.29 20.82
CA GLU A 70 3.96 19.28 19.97
C GLU A 70 4.36 19.43 18.49
N SER A 71 4.39 20.67 17.99
CA SER A 71 4.80 20.98 16.61
C SER A 71 6.30 20.69 16.40
N CYS A 72 7.16 21.06 17.33
CA CYS A 72 8.59 20.76 17.26
C CYS A 72 8.86 19.26 17.32
N ALA A 73 8.18 18.54 18.19
CA ALA A 73 8.32 17.08 18.32
C ALA A 73 7.94 16.37 17.02
N ALA A 74 6.84 16.76 16.38
CA ALA A 74 6.43 16.23 15.08
C ALA A 74 7.47 16.51 13.98
N ALA A 75 8.01 17.74 13.93
CA ALA A 75 9.05 18.11 12.95
C ALA A 75 10.34 17.31 13.14
N PHE A 76 10.81 17.13 14.40
CA PHE A 76 11.99 16.31 14.68
C PHE A 76 11.75 14.83 14.42
N GLU A 77 10.53 14.34 14.63
CA GLU A 77 10.19 12.97 14.24
C GLU A 77 10.27 12.77 12.73
N SER A 78 9.75 13.70 11.94
CA SER A 78 9.88 13.68 10.48
C SER A 78 11.35 13.67 10.03
N LEU A 79 12.22 14.46 10.68
CA LEU A 79 13.66 14.43 10.40
C LEU A 79 14.31 13.10 10.77
N ARG A 80 13.91 12.46 11.88
CA ARG A 80 14.41 11.13 12.27
C ARG A 80 13.99 10.06 11.27
N VAL A 81 12.75 10.11 10.82
CA VAL A 81 12.25 9.21 9.77
C VAL A 81 13.10 9.38 8.50
N ALA A 82 13.25 10.60 8.02
CA ALA A 82 14.05 10.90 6.82
C ALA A 82 15.51 10.43 6.95
N GLN A 83 16.14 10.61 8.11
CA GLN A 83 17.50 10.10 8.37
C GLN A 83 17.56 8.57 8.32
N THR A 84 16.58 7.91 8.96
CA THR A 84 16.47 6.44 8.93
C THR A 84 16.30 5.93 7.51
N GLU A 85 15.55 6.63 6.67
CA GLU A 85 15.35 6.30 5.26
C GLU A 85 16.65 6.42 4.45
N VAL A 86 17.40 7.50 4.66
CA VAL A 86 18.73 7.67 4.05
C VAL A 86 19.71 6.57 4.49
N GLU A 87 19.70 6.20 5.75
CA GLU A 87 20.54 5.09 6.25
C GLU A 87 20.12 3.75 5.66
N ARG A 88 18.81 3.50 5.53
CA ARG A 88 18.26 2.31 4.88
C ARG A 88 18.60 2.26 3.39
N SER A 89 18.58 3.39 2.70
CA SER A 89 18.92 3.47 1.26
C SER A 89 20.38 3.12 0.96
N LYS A 90 21.28 3.34 1.91
CA LYS A 90 22.70 2.96 1.80
C LYS A 90 22.93 1.44 1.82
N ASN A 91 21.94 0.66 2.25
CA ASN A 91 22.08 -0.78 2.35
C ASN A 91 21.85 -1.43 0.98
N ALA A 92 22.94 -1.76 0.29
CA ALA A 92 22.94 -2.35 -1.05
C ALA A 92 22.19 -3.69 -1.15
N SER A 93 21.82 -4.30 -0.01
CA SER A 93 21.14 -5.58 0.07
C SER A 93 19.61 -5.46 0.27
N ASN A 94 19.02 -4.29 0.14
CA ASN A 94 17.59 -4.08 0.33
C ASN A 94 16.87 -3.94 -1.02
N LEU A 95 15.73 -4.62 -1.15
CA LEU A 95 14.74 -4.44 -2.20
C LEU A 95 13.44 -3.95 -1.57
N ARG A 96 12.96 -2.79 -1.97
CA ARG A 96 11.77 -2.14 -1.42
C ARG A 96 10.69 -2.04 -2.48
N ILE A 97 9.57 -2.67 -2.22
CA ILE A 97 8.44 -2.78 -3.16
C ILE A 97 7.21 -2.21 -2.50
N SER A 98 6.54 -1.31 -3.19
CA SER A 98 5.21 -0.83 -2.81
C SER A 98 4.19 -1.27 -3.85
N ALA A 99 3.00 -1.65 -3.40
CA ALA A 99 1.93 -2.08 -4.30
C ALA A 99 0.54 -1.77 -3.73
N LEU A 100 -0.48 -1.82 -4.60
CA LEU A 100 -1.87 -1.82 -4.16
C LEU A 100 -2.12 -3.02 -3.24
N PRO A 101 -2.86 -2.87 -2.13
CA PRO A 101 -2.97 -3.91 -1.10
C PRO A 101 -3.38 -5.28 -1.62
N SER A 102 -4.46 -5.36 -2.40
CA SER A 102 -4.93 -6.64 -2.93
C SER A 102 -4.00 -7.24 -3.99
N LEU A 103 -3.38 -6.40 -4.83
CA LEU A 103 -2.38 -6.84 -5.79
C LEU A 103 -1.16 -7.41 -5.08
N LEU A 104 -0.75 -6.77 -3.99
CA LEU A 104 0.38 -7.22 -3.18
C LEU A 104 0.11 -8.59 -2.57
N SER A 105 -1.02 -8.76 -1.89
CA SER A 105 -1.31 -10.00 -1.16
C SER A 105 -1.60 -11.18 -2.10
N GLU A 106 -2.38 -10.96 -3.16
CA GLU A 106 -2.93 -12.07 -3.95
C GLU A 106 -2.07 -12.46 -5.16
N TRP A 107 -1.32 -11.52 -5.74
CA TRP A 107 -0.51 -11.80 -6.93
C TRP A 107 0.99 -11.61 -6.71
N LEU A 108 1.39 -10.46 -6.15
CA LEU A 108 2.79 -10.07 -6.12
C LEU A 108 3.61 -10.85 -5.08
N ALA A 109 3.10 -10.98 -3.86
CA ALA A 109 3.84 -11.59 -2.75
C ALA A 109 4.27 -13.05 -3.04
N PRO A 110 3.43 -13.93 -3.59
CA PRO A 110 3.87 -15.28 -3.97
C PRO A 110 5.05 -15.28 -4.95
N HIS A 111 5.04 -14.38 -5.95
CA HIS A 111 6.14 -14.24 -6.91
C HIS A 111 7.40 -13.68 -6.24
N VAL A 112 7.25 -12.70 -5.35
CA VAL A 112 8.38 -12.12 -4.61
C VAL A 112 9.02 -13.17 -3.70
N TYR A 113 8.24 -13.99 -3.03
CA TYR A 113 8.78 -15.07 -2.18
C TYR A 113 9.58 -16.09 -3.00
N ALA A 114 9.04 -16.53 -4.14
CA ALA A 114 9.76 -17.43 -5.03
C ALA A 114 11.08 -16.82 -5.54
N TRP A 115 11.10 -15.53 -5.85
CA TRP A 115 12.32 -14.84 -6.23
C TRP A 115 13.30 -14.69 -5.05
N GLN A 116 12.81 -14.41 -3.86
CA GLN A 116 13.63 -14.24 -2.65
C GLN A 116 14.29 -15.56 -2.21
N ASP A 117 13.65 -16.70 -2.43
CA ASP A 117 14.23 -18.03 -2.14
C ASP A 117 15.52 -18.27 -2.96
N GLU A 118 15.62 -17.69 -4.16
CA GLU A 118 16.83 -17.69 -4.97
C GLU A 118 17.85 -16.62 -4.56
N HIS A 119 17.44 -15.66 -3.70
CA HIS A 119 18.25 -14.50 -3.29
C HIS A 119 18.23 -14.32 -1.74
N PRO A 120 18.61 -15.33 -0.95
CA PRO A 120 18.44 -15.33 0.50
C PRO A 120 19.26 -14.24 1.23
N GLN A 121 20.26 -13.64 0.56
CA GLN A 121 21.09 -12.57 1.09
C GLN A 121 20.41 -11.19 1.05
N LEU A 122 19.26 -11.08 0.37
CA LEU A 122 18.56 -9.81 0.21
C LEU A 122 17.44 -9.66 1.23
N ASN A 123 17.28 -8.46 1.76
CA ASN A 123 16.12 -8.10 2.57
C ASN A 123 15.06 -7.49 1.66
N VAL A 124 13.87 -8.07 1.65
CA VAL A 124 12.73 -7.57 0.88
C VAL A 124 11.73 -6.89 1.81
N PHE A 125 11.35 -5.68 1.47
CA PHE A 125 10.34 -4.89 2.19
C PHE A 125 9.14 -4.69 1.28
N LEU A 126 7.98 -5.15 1.73
CA LEU A 126 6.70 -5.06 1.04
C LEU A 126 5.81 -4.03 1.74
N ASP A 127 5.40 -3.00 1.01
CA ASP A 127 4.51 -1.95 1.49
C ASP A 127 3.19 -1.98 0.73
N ALA A 128 2.08 -2.14 1.46
CA ALA A 128 0.73 -2.13 0.93
C ALA A 128 0.13 -0.73 1.05
N SER A 129 0.00 -0.02 -0.07
CA SER A 129 -0.48 1.36 -0.05
C SER A 129 -1.36 1.70 -1.25
N HIS A 130 -2.39 2.53 -1.01
CA HIS A 130 -3.15 3.18 -2.09
C HIS A 130 -2.56 4.55 -2.47
N ALA A 131 -1.66 5.10 -1.66
CA ALA A 131 -0.98 6.35 -2.00
C ALA A 131 -0.03 6.13 -3.19
N GLU A 132 0.06 7.11 -4.07
CA GLU A 132 1.12 7.14 -5.07
C GLU A 132 2.40 7.63 -4.38
N PRO A 133 3.36 6.74 -4.13
CA PRO A 133 4.62 7.17 -3.51
C PRO A 133 5.39 8.05 -4.49
N SER A 134 6.14 8.99 -3.94
CA SER A 134 7.09 9.75 -4.73
C SER A 134 8.15 8.81 -5.31
N THR A 135 8.23 8.73 -6.62
CA THR A 135 9.29 8.00 -7.33
C THR A 135 10.60 8.79 -7.36
N GLU A 136 10.61 10.01 -6.84
CA GLU A 136 11.80 10.87 -6.73
C GLU A 136 12.61 10.62 -5.45
N GLY A 137 12.01 9.90 -4.47
CA GLY A 137 12.66 9.52 -3.21
C GLY A 137 13.36 8.15 -3.28
N TYR A 138 14.13 7.84 -2.22
CA TYR A 138 14.81 6.55 -2.05
C TYR A 138 13.99 5.54 -1.24
N ASP A 139 12.70 5.82 -1.04
CA ASP A 139 11.85 5.07 -0.11
C ASP A 139 11.36 3.75 -0.68
N ILE A 140 11.28 3.66 -2.00
CA ILE A 140 10.93 2.45 -2.75
C ILE A 140 11.89 2.24 -3.92
N ASP A 141 12.06 0.99 -4.34
CA ASP A 141 12.73 0.65 -5.60
C ASP A 141 11.70 0.46 -6.72
N PHE A 142 10.58 -0.19 -6.39
CA PHE A 142 9.53 -0.48 -7.36
C PHE A 142 8.14 -0.21 -6.80
N ARG A 143 7.27 0.32 -7.66
CA ARG A 143 5.85 0.47 -7.42
C ARG A 143 5.05 -0.39 -8.40
N PHE A 144 4.14 -1.21 -7.87
CA PHE A 144 3.14 -1.91 -8.66
C PHE A 144 1.79 -1.20 -8.49
N THR A 145 1.22 -0.76 -9.59
CA THR A 145 0.01 0.05 -9.60
C THR A 145 -0.93 -0.32 -10.74
N TYR A 146 -2.13 0.21 -10.71
CA TYR A 146 -3.16 0.01 -11.72
C TYR A 146 -3.63 1.37 -12.24
N GLY A 147 -3.76 1.53 -13.55
CA GLY A 147 -4.20 2.79 -14.16
C GLY A 147 -3.71 2.96 -15.58
N ASP A 148 -3.87 4.19 -16.11
CA ASP A 148 -3.47 4.57 -17.44
C ASP A 148 -2.15 5.34 -17.38
N TYR A 149 -1.07 4.60 -17.15
CA TYR A 149 0.27 5.16 -17.17
C TYR A 149 0.81 5.20 -18.60
N VAL A 150 1.54 6.26 -18.91
CA VAL A 150 2.32 6.30 -20.16
C VAL A 150 3.57 5.44 -19.93
N ALA A 151 3.72 4.41 -20.74
CA ALA A 151 4.94 3.61 -20.74
C ALA A 151 6.15 4.50 -21.07
N GLY A 152 7.20 4.44 -20.25
CA GLY A 152 8.41 5.27 -20.36
C GLY A 152 9.63 4.56 -19.81
N GLU A 153 10.74 5.28 -19.66
CA GLU A 153 12.01 4.69 -19.21
C GLU A 153 11.88 3.92 -17.89
N ASN A 154 11.00 4.36 -16.98
CA ASN A 154 10.85 3.80 -15.65
C ASN A 154 9.51 3.09 -15.40
N ALA A 155 8.59 3.10 -16.37
CA ALA A 155 7.27 2.48 -16.25
C ALA A 155 7.05 1.46 -17.38
N ILE A 156 6.66 0.25 -17.03
CA ILE A 156 6.34 -0.81 -17.99
C ILE A 156 4.95 -1.38 -17.70
N GLU A 157 4.14 -1.55 -18.74
CA GLU A 157 2.91 -2.32 -18.65
C GLU A 157 3.25 -3.80 -18.45
N LEU A 158 2.82 -4.36 -17.31
CA LEU A 158 3.02 -5.78 -17.03
C LEU A 158 1.97 -6.63 -17.73
N TYR A 159 0.69 -6.37 -17.43
CA TYR A 159 -0.42 -7.10 -18.03
C TYR A 159 -1.73 -6.33 -17.91
N ARG A 160 -2.68 -6.71 -18.76
CA ARG A 160 -4.10 -6.38 -18.65
C ARG A 160 -4.82 -7.59 -18.12
N ASP A 161 -5.71 -7.37 -17.17
CA ASP A 161 -6.45 -8.45 -16.52
C ASP A 161 -7.93 -8.43 -16.90
N CYS A 162 -8.66 -9.40 -16.42
CA CYS A 162 -10.10 -9.48 -16.52
C CYS A 162 -10.71 -9.85 -15.16
N VAL A 163 -11.99 -9.59 -14.99
CA VAL A 163 -12.74 -10.10 -13.85
C VAL A 163 -13.53 -11.34 -14.25
N VAL A 164 -13.56 -12.32 -13.36
CA VAL A 164 -14.24 -13.62 -13.53
C VAL A 164 -15.10 -13.95 -12.32
N PRO A 165 -16.24 -14.63 -12.49
CA PRO A 165 -17.03 -15.11 -11.37
C PRO A 165 -16.35 -16.30 -10.72
N VAL A 166 -16.09 -16.22 -9.40
CA VAL A 166 -15.50 -17.33 -8.64
C VAL A 166 -16.22 -17.54 -7.32
N LEU A 167 -16.25 -18.78 -6.86
CA LEU A 167 -16.83 -19.19 -5.60
C LEU A 167 -16.09 -20.40 -5.01
N SER A 168 -16.25 -20.61 -3.70
CA SER A 168 -15.79 -21.85 -3.07
C SER A 168 -16.67 -23.03 -3.48
N PRO A 169 -16.10 -24.21 -3.79
CA PRO A 169 -16.88 -25.43 -4.01
C PRO A 169 -17.85 -25.76 -2.86
N GLN A 170 -17.51 -25.34 -1.64
CA GLN A 170 -18.35 -25.54 -0.45
C GLN A 170 -19.66 -24.75 -0.48
N LEU A 171 -19.74 -23.70 -1.29
CA LEU A 171 -20.95 -22.90 -1.46
C LEU A 171 -22.00 -23.62 -2.30
N LEU A 172 -21.59 -24.57 -3.15
CA LEU A 172 -22.49 -25.32 -4.01
C LEU A 172 -23.35 -26.24 -3.16
N ARG A 173 -24.67 -26.16 -3.38
CA ARG A 173 -25.61 -27.11 -2.81
C ARG A 173 -25.51 -28.43 -3.59
N ALA A 174 -25.68 -29.53 -2.88
CA ALA A 174 -25.49 -30.87 -3.48
C ALA A 174 -26.47 -31.17 -4.64
N ASP A 175 -27.57 -30.46 -4.71
CA ASP A 175 -28.70 -30.61 -5.65
C ASP A 175 -28.80 -29.42 -6.65
N ALA A 176 -27.90 -28.43 -6.57
CA ALA A 176 -27.94 -27.24 -7.43
C ALA A 176 -26.75 -27.18 -8.36
N ALA A 177 -26.88 -27.77 -9.55
CA ALA A 177 -25.90 -27.58 -10.61
C ALA A 177 -26.00 -26.15 -11.17
N LEU A 178 -24.83 -25.51 -11.38
CA LEU A 178 -24.75 -24.24 -12.10
C LEU A 178 -24.72 -24.54 -13.61
N ASN A 179 -25.89 -24.54 -14.23
CA ASN A 179 -26.05 -24.87 -15.66
C ASN A 179 -26.04 -23.63 -16.55
N SER A 180 -26.35 -22.48 -15.99
CA SER A 180 -26.43 -21.20 -16.71
C SER A 180 -25.94 -20.03 -15.85
N PRO A 181 -25.46 -18.94 -16.44
CA PRO A 181 -25.08 -17.72 -15.72
C PRO A 181 -26.19 -17.17 -14.79
N LYS A 182 -27.45 -17.36 -15.15
CA LYS A 182 -28.61 -16.96 -14.35
C LYS A 182 -28.65 -17.64 -12.96
N ASP A 183 -28.11 -18.84 -12.84
CA ASP A 183 -28.14 -19.63 -11.61
C ASP A 183 -27.31 -18.96 -10.50
N LEU A 184 -26.36 -18.09 -10.87
CA LEU A 184 -25.59 -17.28 -9.91
C LEU A 184 -26.46 -16.29 -9.12
N LEU A 185 -27.62 -15.88 -9.66
CA LEU A 185 -28.56 -14.99 -8.96
C LEU A 185 -29.17 -15.63 -7.70
N ALA A 186 -29.12 -16.96 -7.55
CA ALA A 186 -29.54 -17.67 -6.35
C ALA A 186 -28.51 -17.61 -5.20
N TYR A 187 -27.32 -17.09 -5.44
CA TYR A 187 -26.24 -17.01 -4.47
C TYR A 187 -25.99 -15.55 -4.04
N PRO A 188 -25.44 -15.31 -2.82
CA PRO A 188 -24.99 -13.98 -2.43
C PRO A 188 -23.91 -13.48 -3.39
N LEU A 189 -24.14 -12.36 -4.05
CA LEU A 189 -23.14 -11.71 -4.91
C LEU A 189 -22.34 -10.70 -4.09
N LEU A 190 -21.02 -10.86 -4.09
CA LEU A 190 -20.08 -9.99 -3.38
C LEU A 190 -19.60 -8.90 -4.33
N SER A 191 -19.63 -7.66 -3.87
CA SER A 191 -19.22 -6.49 -4.65
C SER A 191 -17.97 -5.88 -4.07
N ILE A 192 -17.18 -5.23 -4.93
CA ILE A 192 -15.96 -4.50 -4.54
C ILE A 192 -16.19 -3.02 -4.83
N ASP A 193 -16.00 -2.18 -3.80
CA ASP A 193 -16.02 -0.73 -3.94
C ASP A 193 -14.62 -0.24 -4.31
N TRP A 194 -14.45 0.09 -5.58
CA TRP A 194 -13.18 0.61 -6.09
C TRP A 194 -13.05 2.09 -5.77
N LEU A 195 -11.84 2.49 -5.36
CA LEU A 195 -11.55 3.89 -5.10
C LEU A 195 -11.83 4.74 -6.36
N PRO A 196 -12.44 5.95 -6.22
CA PRO A 196 -12.82 6.79 -7.36
C PRO A 196 -11.68 7.18 -8.32
N LYS A 197 -10.42 7.10 -7.84
CA LYS A 197 -9.24 7.38 -8.66
C LYS A 197 -8.92 6.29 -9.69
N PHE A 198 -9.51 5.12 -9.57
CA PHE A 198 -9.34 4.03 -10.51
C PHE A 198 -10.54 3.97 -11.47
N ALA A 199 -10.28 3.63 -12.73
CA ALA A 199 -11.36 3.31 -13.64
C ALA A 199 -12.16 2.13 -13.10
N SER A 200 -13.48 2.27 -13.02
CA SER A 200 -14.37 1.25 -12.45
C SER A 200 -14.25 -0.05 -13.25
N PRO A 201 -14.00 -1.18 -12.60
CA PRO A 201 -14.06 -2.48 -13.24
C PRO A 201 -15.50 -2.82 -13.62
N PRO A 202 -15.70 -3.84 -14.47
CA PRO A 202 -17.02 -4.36 -14.75
C PRO A 202 -17.75 -4.80 -13.48
N SER A 203 -19.01 -4.39 -13.35
CA SER A 203 -19.92 -4.78 -12.27
C SER A 203 -20.59 -6.11 -12.54
N TRP A 204 -21.31 -6.64 -11.55
CA TRP A 204 -22.20 -7.78 -11.75
C TRP A 204 -23.26 -7.52 -12.82
N ARG A 205 -23.79 -6.27 -12.91
CA ARG A 205 -24.76 -5.89 -13.96
C ARG A 205 -24.11 -5.96 -15.34
N ASP A 206 -22.87 -5.50 -15.48
CA ASP A 206 -22.15 -5.57 -16.75
C ASP A 206 -21.91 -7.02 -17.15
N TRP A 207 -21.52 -7.89 -16.21
CA TRP A 207 -21.28 -9.30 -16.47
C TRP A 207 -22.57 -10.05 -16.87
N PHE A 208 -23.70 -9.84 -16.16
CA PHE A 208 -24.98 -10.46 -16.51
C PHE A 208 -25.50 -9.93 -17.84
N LYS A 209 -25.38 -8.62 -18.09
CA LYS A 209 -25.78 -8.01 -19.37
C LYS A 209 -25.01 -8.60 -20.54
N ASP A 210 -23.70 -8.79 -20.40
CA ASP A 210 -22.87 -9.41 -21.43
C ASP A 210 -23.28 -10.86 -21.70
N ARG A 211 -23.74 -11.58 -20.68
CA ARG A 211 -24.30 -12.94 -20.80
C ARG A 211 -25.78 -12.97 -21.17
N GLN A 212 -26.37 -11.84 -21.53
CA GLN A 212 -27.80 -11.71 -21.87
C GLN A 212 -28.76 -12.22 -20.78
N VAL A 213 -28.33 -12.12 -19.52
CA VAL A 213 -29.14 -12.47 -18.36
C VAL A 213 -29.85 -11.23 -17.84
N ASP A 214 -31.17 -11.32 -17.75
CA ASP A 214 -31.96 -10.30 -17.09
C ASP A 214 -31.69 -10.30 -15.58
N CYS A 215 -31.26 -9.15 -15.08
CA CYS A 215 -30.93 -8.91 -13.68
C CYS A 215 -31.79 -7.78 -13.07
N GLU A 216 -33.03 -7.54 -13.61
CA GLU A 216 -33.98 -6.64 -12.97
C GLU A 216 -34.21 -7.09 -11.51
N GLY A 217 -34.02 -6.16 -10.57
CA GLY A 217 -34.09 -6.45 -9.13
C GLY A 217 -32.81 -6.96 -8.48
N LEU A 218 -31.68 -7.05 -9.23
CA LEU A 218 -30.40 -7.32 -8.64
C LEU A 218 -30.09 -6.25 -7.57
N ARG A 219 -29.95 -6.67 -6.32
CA ARG A 219 -29.53 -5.81 -5.22
C ARG A 219 -28.01 -5.65 -5.28
N ASP A 220 -27.55 -4.63 -6.00
CA ASP A 220 -26.16 -4.23 -5.91
C ASP A 220 -25.86 -3.76 -4.48
N GLY A 221 -24.74 -4.23 -3.92
CA GLY A 221 -24.25 -3.70 -2.66
C GLY A 221 -24.80 -4.38 -1.38
N TYR A 222 -25.33 -5.59 -1.45
CA TYR A 222 -25.71 -6.32 -0.23
C TYR A 222 -24.50 -6.61 0.68
N ARG A 223 -23.35 -6.96 0.08
CA ARG A 223 -22.04 -7.08 0.76
C ARG A 223 -20.99 -6.44 -0.12
N VAL A 224 -20.47 -5.29 0.33
CA VAL A 224 -19.50 -4.49 -0.39
C VAL A 224 -18.20 -4.49 0.39
N TYR A 225 -17.09 -4.74 -0.28
CA TYR A 225 -15.75 -4.78 0.28
C TYR A 225 -14.91 -3.67 -0.32
N SER A 226 -14.13 -2.99 0.52
CA SER A 226 -13.20 -1.94 0.08
C SER A 226 -11.91 -2.47 -0.54
N LEU A 227 -11.66 -3.79 -0.46
CA LEU A 227 -10.49 -4.47 -1.03
C LEU A 227 -10.91 -5.73 -1.76
N SER A 228 -10.34 -5.97 -2.95
CA SER A 228 -10.54 -7.21 -3.71
C SER A 228 -10.14 -8.44 -2.91
N SER A 229 -9.02 -8.39 -2.18
CA SER A 229 -8.57 -9.49 -1.33
C SER A 229 -9.59 -9.88 -0.26
N MET A 230 -10.26 -8.91 0.36
CA MET A 230 -11.31 -9.19 1.34
C MET A 230 -12.51 -9.92 0.71
N ALA A 231 -12.94 -9.51 -0.48
CA ALA A 231 -14.01 -10.16 -1.21
C ALA A 231 -13.62 -11.58 -1.66
N ILE A 232 -12.38 -11.77 -2.12
CA ILE A 232 -11.82 -13.08 -2.48
C ILE A 232 -11.77 -14.00 -1.25
N HIS A 233 -11.30 -13.52 -0.11
CA HIS A 233 -11.28 -14.30 1.12
C HIS A 233 -12.70 -14.66 1.61
N ALA A 234 -13.68 -13.76 1.45
CA ALA A 234 -15.07 -14.07 1.73
C ALA A 234 -15.61 -15.17 0.79
N ALA A 235 -15.25 -15.13 -0.50
CA ALA A 235 -15.62 -16.20 -1.44
C ALA A 235 -14.96 -17.53 -1.08
N LEU A 236 -13.67 -17.55 -0.71
CA LEU A 236 -12.96 -18.73 -0.20
C LEU A 236 -13.63 -19.34 1.04
N ALA A 237 -14.18 -18.48 1.91
CA ALA A 237 -14.95 -18.90 3.08
C ALA A 237 -16.42 -19.30 2.79
N GLY A 238 -16.81 -19.43 1.51
CA GLY A 238 -18.16 -19.83 1.11
C GLY A 238 -19.24 -18.77 1.37
N GLN A 239 -18.89 -17.49 1.51
CA GLN A 239 -19.84 -16.43 1.85
C GLN A 239 -20.58 -15.86 0.63
N GLY A 240 -20.19 -16.25 -0.59
CA GLY A 240 -20.83 -15.80 -1.83
C GLY A 240 -19.94 -15.99 -3.05
N VAL A 241 -20.42 -15.46 -4.17
CA VAL A 241 -19.72 -15.40 -5.46
C VAL A 241 -19.15 -14.02 -5.64
N VAL A 242 -17.90 -13.90 -6.10
CA VAL A 242 -17.25 -12.62 -6.37
C VAL A 242 -16.83 -12.52 -7.83
N LEU A 243 -16.97 -11.34 -8.44
CA LEU A 243 -16.25 -10.96 -9.65
C LEU A 243 -14.84 -10.52 -9.25
N ALA A 244 -13.88 -11.41 -9.36
CA ALA A 244 -12.52 -11.17 -8.95
C ALA A 244 -11.58 -11.01 -10.17
N GLN A 245 -10.51 -10.24 -9.99
CA GLN A 245 -9.42 -10.19 -10.96
C GLN A 245 -8.82 -11.60 -11.11
N TYR A 246 -8.71 -12.06 -12.34
CA TYR A 246 -8.22 -13.41 -12.63
C TYR A 246 -6.82 -13.64 -12.08
N SER A 247 -5.92 -12.67 -12.21
CA SER A 247 -4.57 -12.76 -11.65
C SER A 247 -4.56 -13.03 -10.15
N MET A 248 -5.52 -12.49 -9.41
CA MET A 248 -5.58 -12.58 -7.94
C MET A 248 -6.21 -13.89 -7.44
N VAL A 249 -6.84 -14.66 -8.33
CA VAL A 249 -7.50 -15.92 -7.96
C VAL A 249 -6.91 -17.15 -8.68
N ALA A 250 -5.96 -16.96 -9.58
CA ALA A 250 -5.38 -18.01 -10.40
C ALA A 250 -4.83 -19.18 -9.57
N ASP A 251 -4.11 -18.89 -8.48
CA ASP A 251 -3.56 -19.92 -7.59
C ASP A 251 -4.67 -20.67 -6.83
N ALA A 252 -5.69 -19.95 -6.35
CA ALA A 252 -6.81 -20.56 -5.66
C ALA A 252 -7.64 -21.45 -6.60
N LEU A 253 -7.77 -21.07 -7.87
CA LEU A 253 -8.40 -21.90 -8.92
C LEU A 253 -7.56 -23.13 -9.22
N ALA A 254 -6.24 -22.99 -9.41
CA ALA A 254 -5.32 -24.10 -9.67
C ALA A 254 -5.32 -25.12 -8.52
N GLN A 255 -5.48 -24.67 -7.27
CA GLN A 255 -5.54 -25.50 -6.07
C GLN A 255 -6.95 -26.05 -5.79
N GLY A 256 -7.96 -25.72 -6.59
CA GLY A 256 -9.35 -26.13 -6.39
C GLY A 256 -10.03 -25.53 -5.15
N ARG A 257 -9.43 -24.51 -4.52
CA ARG A 257 -10.02 -23.79 -3.39
C ARG A 257 -11.15 -22.84 -3.84
N LEU A 258 -11.05 -22.34 -5.05
CA LEU A 258 -12.09 -21.65 -5.79
C LEU A 258 -12.37 -22.43 -7.08
N ILE A 259 -13.59 -22.27 -7.58
CA ILE A 259 -13.98 -22.69 -8.92
C ILE A 259 -14.52 -21.49 -9.69
N MET A 260 -14.35 -21.52 -10.99
CA MET A 260 -14.91 -20.59 -11.95
C MET A 260 -16.01 -21.33 -12.72
N PRO A 261 -17.29 -21.13 -12.33
CA PRO A 261 -18.39 -21.92 -12.90
C PRO A 261 -18.62 -21.64 -14.38
N PHE A 262 -18.25 -20.44 -14.82
CA PHE A 262 -18.34 -20.00 -16.21
C PHE A 262 -17.03 -19.35 -16.58
N ALA A 263 -16.34 -19.94 -17.56
CA ALA A 263 -15.05 -19.45 -18.07
C ALA A 263 -15.27 -18.23 -18.99
N HIS A 264 -15.85 -17.18 -18.41
CA HIS A 264 -16.16 -15.94 -19.11
C HIS A 264 -15.66 -14.74 -18.30
N GLY A 265 -14.68 -14.06 -18.85
CA GLY A 265 -14.07 -12.87 -18.25
C GLY A 265 -14.51 -11.58 -18.95
N LEU A 266 -14.64 -10.51 -18.19
CA LEU A 266 -14.75 -9.16 -18.74
C LEU A 266 -13.44 -8.41 -18.52
N PRO A 267 -12.91 -7.73 -19.55
CA PRO A 267 -11.63 -7.04 -19.45
C PRO A 267 -11.67 -5.89 -18.45
N LEU A 268 -10.60 -5.68 -17.70
CA LEU A 268 -10.41 -4.47 -16.93
C LEU A 268 -10.12 -3.28 -17.86
N PRO A 269 -10.61 -2.07 -17.55
CA PRO A 269 -10.42 -0.88 -18.39
C PRO A 269 -8.97 -0.40 -18.46
N SER A 270 -8.17 -0.65 -17.43
CA SER A 270 -6.76 -0.23 -17.36
C SER A 270 -5.83 -1.42 -17.15
N ALA A 271 -4.52 -1.18 -17.19
CA ALA A 271 -3.49 -2.20 -17.01
C ALA A 271 -2.80 -2.11 -15.64
N TYR A 272 -2.11 -3.17 -15.28
CA TYR A 272 -1.15 -3.18 -14.18
C TYR A 272 0.24 -2.78 -14.68
N PHE A 273 0.90 -1.90 -13.94
CA PHE A 273 2.21 -1.34 -14.27
C PHE A 273 3.22 -1.61 -13.16
N LEU A 274 4.47 -1.80 -13.59
CA LEU A 274 5.65 -1.76 -12.77
C LEU A 274 6.38 -0.43 -13.03
N VAL A 275 6.55 0.37 -12.00
CA VAL A 275 7.24 1.67 -12.06
C VAL A 275 8.49 1.57 -11.20
N GLY A 276 9.66 1.77 -11.81
CA GLY A 276 10.94 1.85 -11.12
C GLY A 276 11.21 3.26 -10.60
N ALA A 277 11.70 3.36 -9.36
CA ALA A 277 12.18 4.64 -8.83
C ALA A 277 13.50 5.05 -9.49
N LYS A 278 13.78 6.36 -9.45
CA LYS A 278 15.05 6.91 -9.90
C LYS A 278 16.19 6.28 -9.10
N GLY A 279 17.18 5.68 -9.78
CA GLY A 279 18.29 4.99 -9.13
C GLY A 279 18.05 3.53 -8.75
N ALA A 280 16.80 3.00 -8.84
CA ALA A 280 16.56 1.57 -8.62
C ALA A 280 17.41 0.71 -9.55
N PHE A 281 17.53 1.10 -10.81
CA PHE A 281 18.29 0.37 -11.82
C PHE A 281 19.81 0.47 -11.67
N ASP A 282 20.33 1.29 -10.77
CA ASP A 282 21.76 1.29 -10.40
C ASP A 282 22.14 0.04 -9.61
N LYS A 283 21.18 -0.56 -8.90
CA LYS A 283 21.35 -1.78 -8.10
C LYS A 283 21.22 -3.03 -8.99
N ALA A 284 22.17 -3.94 -8.93
CA ALA A 284 22.18 -5.16 -9.75
C ALA A 284 20.97 -6.07 -9.47
N HIS A 285 20.63 -6.28 -8.18
CA HIS A 285 19.49 -7.10 -7.78
C HIS A 285 18.15 -6.48 -8.18
N CYS A 286 18.03 -5.16 -8.24
CA CYS A 286 16.82 -4.50 -8.74
C CYS A 286 16.63 -4.72 -10.25
N ARG A 287 17.71 -4.69 -11.05
CA ARG A 287 17.63 -5.05 -12.48
C ARG A 287 17.24 -6.50 -12.69
N ASP A 288 17.71 -7.37 -11.81
CA ASP A 288 17.37 -8.79 -11.85
C ASP A 288 15.90 -9.04 -11.47
N PHE A 289 15.46 -8.47 -10.36
CA PHE A 289 14.06 -8.48 -9.94
C PHE A 289 13.12 -7.90 -11.02
N HIS A 290 13.49 -6.79 -11.64
CA HIS A 290 12.72 -6.19 -12.72
C HIS A 290 12.52 -7.18 -13.88
N ARG A 291 13.59 -7.84 -14.34
CA ARG A 291 13.52 -8.84 -15.42
C ARG A 291 12.61 -10.02 -15.05
N TRP A 292 12.74 -10.50 -13.81
CA TRP A 292 11.88 -11.54 -13.25
C TRP A 292 10.41 -11.15 -13.30
N MET A 293 10.07 -9.96 -12.77
CA MET A 293 8.69 -9.50 -12.73
C MET A 293 8.09 -9.22 -14.11
N VAL A 294 8.89 -8.73 -15.04
CA VAL A 294 8.45 -8.57 -16.44
C VAL A 294 8.13 -9.94 -17.08
N ALA A 295 8.90 -10.98 -16.78
CA ALA A 295 8.59 -12.32 -17.24
C ALA A 295 7.26 -12.83 -16.62
N LYS A 296 7.07 -12.66 -15.31
CA LYS A 296 5.80 -13.02 -14.63
C LYS A 296 4.60 -12.23 -15.15
N GLY A 297 4.78 -10.95 -15.44
CA GLY A 297 3.75 -10.14 -16.10
C GLY A 297 3.37 -10.67 -17.49
N ARG A 298 4.34 -11.15 -18.28
CA ARG A 298 4.07 -11.77 -19.59
C ARG A 298 3.31 -13.10 -19.46
N GLU A 299 3.68 -13.95 -18.50
CA GLU A 299 2.96 -15.19 -18.20
C GLU A 299 1.50 -14.89 -17.86
N GLN A 300 1.27 -13.91 -16.97
CA GLN A 300 -0.07 -13.48 -16.58
C GLN A 300 -0.87 -12.89 -17.75
N ARG A 301 -0.23 -12.08 -18.60
CA ARG A 301 -0.87 -11.51 -19.80
C ARG A 301 -1.42 -12.60 -20.71
N VAL A 302 -0.62 -13.63 -20.98
CA VAL A 302 -1.04 -14.77 -21.82
C VAL A 302 -2.22 -15.52 -21.17
N ALA A 303 -2.18 -15.72 -19.85
CA ALA A 303 -3.25 -16.40 -19.14
C ALA A 303 -4.57 -15.61 -19.18
N SER A 304 -4.54 -14.31 -18.92
CA SER A 304 -5.72 -13.43 -18.97
C SER A 304 -6.28 -13.31 -20.41
N GLN A 305 -5.41 -13.21 -21.43
CA GLN A 305 -5.85 -13.15 -22.82
C GLN A 305 -6.56 -14.43 -23.28
N ARG A 306 -6.03 -15.60 -22.97
CA ARG A 306 -6.68 -16.88 -23.30
C ARG A 306 -8.09 -16.99 -22.73
N LEU A 307 -8.30 -16.43 -21.54
CA LEU A 307 -9.60 -16.46 -20.90
C LEU A 307 -10.58 -15.51 -21.58
N LEU A 308 -10.12 -14.37 -22.07
CA LEU A 308 -10.93 -13.42 -22.84
C LEU A 308 -11.27 -13.93 -24.25
N GLU A 309 -10.36 -14.69 -24.88
CA GLU A 309 -10.59 -15.27 -26.22
C GLU A 309 -11.58 -16.43 -26.20
N ASN A 310 -11.69 -17.14 -25.06
CA ASN A 310 -12.63 -18.24 -24.86
C ASN A 310 -13.98 -17.82 -24.24
N SER A 311 -14.20 -16.51 -24.11
CA SER A 311 -15.38 -15.91 -23.45
C SER A 311 -16.58 -15.68 -24.38
#